data_16ff58bba34956658e54c0459e56dd58
#
_entry.id   16ff58bba34956658e54c0459e56dd58
#
_cell.length_a   1.000
_cell.length_b   1.000
_cell.length_c   1.000
_cell.angle_alpha   90.00
_cell.angle_beta   90.00
_cell.angle_gamma   90.00
#
_symmetry.space_group_name_H-M   'P 1'
#
loop_
_entity.id
_entity.type
_entity.pdbx_description
1 polymer ?
#
loop_
_entity_poly.entity_id
_entity_poly.type
_entity_poly.pdbx_seq_one_letter_code
_entity_poly.pdbx_strand_id
1 'polypeptide(L)'
;MYFKRIFLVLISLILLTTLRSEAIKIGLQMQMKELKIASSVAAEIYDMNKNVRLYEIRPMTVYKFKSNGNQISVENADNKEFDLGTNVVLIKTKTEGFLCSKKAWYRGDFMLYNWGGSGITLVNNLPLEEYLKGVVPSEMPSKWNTEALRAQAIAARSYAVATRNAGKHASKGFDLLDTTADQAYGGASAEKETTTKAVEDTKGIVLVQEERGVLPTYYHASSGGQTKVWDSGSSFLHSVPSADGNVKKNGHGVGMSQHGANNLASQGWNAYQILNYFYKDFKFAKLSENWDI
;
A
#
# COMPACT_ATOMS: atom_id res chain seq x y z
N MET A 1 -38.17 -29.88 -52.33
CA MET A 1 -37.86 -30.16 -50.91
C MET A 1 -36.66 -29.34 -50.52
N TYR A 2 -36.89 -28.12 -49.96
CA TYR A 2 -35.85 -27.14 -49.67
C TYR A 2 -35.47 -27.25 -48.19
N PHE A 3 -34.26 -27.68 -47.88
CA PHE A 3 -33.67 -27.62 -46.50
C PHE A 3 -33.17 -26.19 -46.24
N LYS A 4 -33.84 -25.47 -45.34
CA LYS A 4 -33.33 -24.22 -44.77
C LYS A 4 -32.29 -24.57 -43.70
N ARG A 5 -31.02 -24.24 -43.98
CA ARG A 5 -29.97 -24.23 -42.96
C ARG A 5 -30.10 -22.97 -42.08
N ILE A 6 -30.46 -23.17 -40.82
CA ILE A 6 -30.46 -22.11 -39.82
C ILE A 6 -29.00 -21.99 -39.33
N PHE A 7 -28.35 -20.86 -39.63
CA PHE A 7 -27.06 -20.51 -39.06
C PHE A 7 -27.31 -19.90 -37.68
N LEU A 8 -26.99 -20.66 -36.60
CA LEU A 8 -26.92 -20.13 -35.25
C LEU A 8 -25.63 -19.34 -35.10
N VAL A 9 -25.72 -18.02 -35.06
CA VAL A 9 -24.59 -17.15 -34.68
C VAL A 9 -24.54 -17.16 -33.15
N LEU A 10 -23.63 -17.93 -32.56
CA LEU A 10 -23.26 -17.83 -31.15
C LEU A 10 -22.47 -16.52 -30.98
N ILE A 11 -23.13 -15.47 -30.47
CA ILE A 11 -22.45 -14.29 -29.96
C ILE A 11 -21.88 -14.67 -28.60
N SER A 12 -20.60 -15.02 -28.56
CA SER A 12 -19.87 -15.14 -27.30
C SER A 12 -19.74 -13.74 -26.71
N LEU A 13 -20.55 -13.47 -25.69
CA LEU A 13 -20.41 -12.30 -24.84
C LEU A 13 -19.11 -12.48 -24.03
N ILE A 14 -18.00 -11.94 -24.57
CA ILE A 14 -16.76 -11.83 -23.79
C ILE A 14 -17.07 -10.80 -22.71
N LEU A 15 -17.42 -11.29 -21.51
CA LEU A 15 -17.38 -10.48 -20.30
C LEU A 15 -15.91 -10.08 -20.12
N LEU A 16 -15.55 -8.86 -20.53
CA LEU A 16 -14.34 -8.20 -20.06
C LEU A 16 -14.55 -7.96 -18.55
N THR A 17 -14.29 -8.97 -17.74
CA THR A 17 -13.97 -8.74 -16.33
C THR A 17 -12.65 -7.98 -16.34
N THR A 18 -12.71 -6.67 -16.14
CA THR A 18 -11.53 -5.90 -15.74
C THR A 18 -11.06 -6.54 -14.45
N LEU A 19 -10.04 -7.39 -14.54
CA LEU A 19 -9.31 -7.92 -13.39
C LEU A 19 -8.80 -6.71 -12.61
N ARG A 20 -9.55 -6.30 -11.59
CA ARG A 20 -9.07 -5.32 -10.63
C ARG A 20 -7.96 -6.02 -9.86
N SER A 21 -6.72 -5.62 -10.08
CA SER A 21 -5.63 -5.90 -9.15
C SER A 21 -6.15 -5.68 -7.73
N GLU A 22 -6.00 -6.67 -6.85
CA GLU A 22 -6.45 -6.52 -5.48
C GLU A 22 -5.80 -5.29 -4.85
N ALA A 23 -6.63 -4.44 -4.25
CA ALA A 23 -6.19 -3.20 -3.64
C ALA A 23 -5.75 -3.46 -2.19
N ILE A 24 -4.73 -2.72 -1.75
CA ILE A 24 -4.34 -2.64 -0.35
C ILE A 24 -4.95 -1.38 0.28
N LYS A 25 -5.34 -1.47 1.53
CA LYS A 25 -6.00 -0.40 2.29
C LYS A 25 -5.06 0.15 3.35
N ILE A 26 -4.72 1.43 3.24
CA ILE A 26 -3.77 2.10 4.13
C ILE A 26 -4.51 3.11 5.01
N GLY A 27 -4.48 2.91 6.32
CA GLY A 27 -5.02 3.84 7.30
C GLY A 27 -4.16 5.10 7.39
N LEU A 28 -4.69 6.25 6.94
CA LEU A 28 -3.97 7.53 6.91
C LEU A 28 -4.26 8.40 8.14
N GLN A 29 -5.52 8.50 8.53
CA GLN A 29 -5.97 9.31 9.67
C GLN A 29 -7.13 8.59 10.36
N MET A 30 -7.12 8.54 11.67
CA MET A 30 -8.12 7.84 12.46
C MET A 30 -8.91 8.79 13.37
N GLN A 31 -10.23 8.59 13.43
CA GLN A 31 -11.13 9.25 14.38
C GLN A 31 -11.07 10.79 14.35
N MET A 32 -10.94 11.35 13.15
CA MET A 32 -10.87 12.79 12.95
C MET A 32 -12.26 13.42 13.00
N LYS A 33 -12.39 14.54 13.68
CA LYS A 33 -13.64 15.34 13.65
C LYS A 33 -13.86 16.01 12.29
N GLU A 34 -12.76 16.41 11.65
CA GLU A 34 -12.74 17.04 10.34
C GLU A 34 -11.53 16.53 9.53
N LEU A 35 -11.76 16.29 8.23
CA LEU A 35 -10.75 15.97 7.24
C LEU A 35 -10.80 16.97 6.10
N LYS A 36 -9.63 17.42 5.62
CA LYS A 36 -9.52 18.24 4.42
C LYS A 36 -9.04 17.38 3.26
N ILE A 37 -9.83 17.31 2.20
CA ILE A 37 -9.56 16.51 1.01
C ILE A 37 -9.68 17.39 -0.22
N ALA A 38 -8.76 17.23 -1.16
CA ALA A 38 -8.80 17.84 -2.48
C ALA A 38 -8.49 16.77 -3.53
N SER A 39 -8.75 17.10 -4.79
CA SER A 39 -8.41 16.24 -5.93
C SER A 39 -7.69 17.04 -6.99
N SER A 40 -6.72 16.45 -7.69
CA SER A 40 -6.01 17.10 -8.80
C SER A 40 -6.88 17.20 -10.06
N VAL A 41 -7.87 16.34 -10.20
CA VAL A 41 -8.85 16.26 -11.28
C VAL A 41 -10.27 16.22 -10.69
N ALA A 42 -11.31 16.24 -11.52
CA ALA A 42 -12.66 16.01 -11.04
C ALA A 42 -12.77 14.64 -10.35
N ALA A 43 -13.43 14.61 -9.19
CA ALA A 43 -13.64 13.38 -8.43
C ALA A 43 -15.11 13.27 -7.98
N GLU A 44 -15.53 12.07 -7.68
CA GLU A 44 -16.90 11.76 -7.28
C GLU A 44 -16.93 11.17 -5.89
N ILE A 45 -17.97 11.52 -5.14
CA ILE A 45 -18.28 10.99 -3.82
C ILE A 45 -19.43 9.98 -3.96
N TYR A 46 -19.24 8.76 -3.46
CA TYR A 46 -20.24 7.70 -3.44
C TYR A 46 -20.59 7.28 -2.03
N ASP A 47 -21.88 6.98 -1.80
CA ASP A 47 -22.32 6.17 -0.67
C ASP A 47 -21.97 4.71 -0.96
N MET A 48 -21.08 4.12 -0.17
CA MET A 48 -20.66 2.74 -0.37
C MET A 48 -21.71 1.73 0.04
N ASN A 49 -22.62 2.07 0.96
CA ASN A 49 -23.69 1.17 1.40
C ASN A 49 -24.76 0.99 0.32
N LYS A 50 -25.06 2.06 -0.42
CA LYS A 50 -26.10 2.10 -1.46
C LYS A 50 -25.53 2.01 -2.88
N ASN A 51 -24.22 2.15 -3.03
CA ASN A 51 -23.51 2.27 -4.32
C ASN A 51 -24.09 3.41 -5.21
N VAL A 52 -24.36 4.57 -4.61
CA VAL A 52 -24.96 5.73 -5.29
C VAL A 52 -23.97 6.89 -5.25
N ARG A 53 -23.86 7.59 -6.38
CA ARG A 53 -23.12 8.85 -6.45
C ARG A 53 -23.90 9.93 -5.68
N LEU A 54 -23.20 10.63 -4.78
CA LEU A 54 -23.77 11.68 -3.94
C LEU A 54 -23.39 13.08 -4.40
N TYR A 55 -22.11 13.29 -4.76
CA TYR A 55 -21.58 14.63 -5.04
C TYR A 55 -20.37 14.56 -5.99
N GLU A 56 -19.97 15.74 -6.54
CA GLU A 56 -18.76 15.88 -7.36
C GLU A 56 -17.80 16.88 -6.73
N ILE A 57 -16.53 16.52 -6.63
CA ILE A 57 -15.42 17.36 -6.18
C ILE A 57 -14.81 18.06 -7.39
N ARG A 58 -14.70 19.40 -7.35
CA ARG A 58 -14.00 20.19 -8.37
C ARG A 58 -12.49 20.02 -8.24
N PRO A 59 -11.75 20.03 -9.36
CA PRO A 59 -10.30 19.99 -9.34
C PRO A 59 -9.69 21.10 -8.48
N MET A 60 -8.57 20.79 -7.82
CA MET A 60 -7.76 21.73 -7.03
C MET A 60 -8.53 22.52 -5.97
N THR A 61 -9.67 21.98 -5.51
CA THR A 61 -10.57 22.60 -4.53
C THR A 61 -10.60 21.76 -3.25
N VAL A 62 -10.49 22.42 -2.09
CA VAL A 62 -10.52 21.75 -0.79
C VAL A 62 -11.96 21.61 -0.32
N TYR A 63 -12.32 20.41 0.08
CA TYR A 63 -13.58 20.05 0.74
C TYR A 63 -13.29 19.61 2.16
N LYS A 64 -14.17 19.96 3.11
CA LYS A 64 -14.06 19.53 4.51
C LYS A 64 -15.12 18.46 4.77
N PHE A 65 -14.68 17.29 5.15
CA PHE A 65 -15.53 16.20 5.57
C PHE A 65 -15.60 16.20 7.09
N LYS A 66 -16.79 16.26 7.65
CA LYS A 66 -17.02 16.37 9.10
C LYS A 66 -17.80 15.17 9.61
N SER A 67 -17.46 14.75 10.82
CA SER A 67 -18.25 13.76 11.57
C SER A 67 -19.47 14.43 12.15
N ASN A 68 -20.67 14.01 11.72
CA ASN A 68 -21.95 14.49 12.20
C ASN A 68 -22.75 13.33 12.81
N GLY A 69 -22.61 13.14 14.13
CA GLY A 69 -23.09 11.93 14.78
C GLY A 69 -22.50 10.68 14.12
N ASN A 70 -23.34 9.76 13.66
CA ASN A 70 -22.92 8.55 12.93
C ASN A 70 -22.79 8.75 11.41
N GLN A 71 -23.02 9.98 10.92
CA GLN A 71 -22.98 10.29 9.49
C GLN A 71 -21.80 11.19 9.13
N ILE A 72 -21.59 11.37 7.85
CA ILE A 72 -20.56 12.25 7.30
C ILE A 72 -21.25 13.39 6.57
N SER A 73 -20.89 14.63 6.88
CA SER A 73 -21.24 15.80 6.10
C SER A 73 -20.01 16.29 5.31
N VAL A 74 -20.26 17.05 4.23
CA VAL A 74 -19.24 17.69 3.42
C VAL A 74 -19.52 19.19 3.29
N GLU A 75 -18.52 20.01 3.62
CA GLU A 75 -18.52 21.45 3.35
C GLU A 75 -17.73 21.71 2.07
N ASN A 76 -18.35 22.34 1.09
CA ASN A 76 -17.72 22.70 -0.18
C ASN A 76 -16.93 24.02 -0.11
N ALA A 77 -16.33 24.41 -1.23
CA ALA A 77 -15.56 25.67 -1.33
C ALA A 77 -16.38 26.94 -1.11
N ASP A 78 -17.69 26.87 -1.30
CA ASP A 78 -18.61 28.00 -1.08
C ASP A 78 -19.11 28.07 0.37
N ASN A 79 -18.49 27.28 1.28
CA ASN A 79 -18.85 27.08 2.70
C ASN A 79 -20.30 26.58 2.90
N LYS A 80 -20.84 25.87 1.90
CA LYS A 80 -22.12 25.18 2.02
C LYS A 80 -21.88 23.78 2.52
N GLU A 81 -22.56 23.42 3.61
CA GLU A 81 -22.49 22.07 4.19
C GLU A 81 -23.70 21.23 3.74
N PHE A 82 -23.42 19.98 3.40
CA PHE A 82 -24.39 18.98 2.95
C PHE A 82 -24.21 17.73 3.79
N ASP A 83 -25.30 17.20 4.35
CA ASP A 83 -25.29 15.88 4.94
C ASP A 83 -25.31 14.82 3.81
N LEU A 84 -24.36 13.88 3.87
CA LEU A 84 -24.27 12.82 2.87
C LEU A 84 -25.23 11.65 3.16
N GLY A 85 -25.87 11.63 4.33
CA GLY A 85 -26.85 10.60 4.72
C GLY A 85 -26.25 9.19 4.83
N THR A 86 -24.94 9.10 5.02
CA THR A 86 -24.20 7.84 5.11
C THR A 86 -22.99 7.96 6.06
N ASN A 87 -22.54 6.82 6.57
CA ASN A 87 -21.34 6.71 7.41
C ASN A 87 -20.15 6.11 6.68
N VAL A 88 -20.30 5.72 5.40
CA VAL A 88 -19.23 5.13 4.59
C VAL A 88 -19.21 5.76 3.21
N VAL A 89 -18.13 6.44 2.90
CA VAL A 89 -17.97 7.24 1.67
C VAL A 89 -16.75 6.73 0.89
N LEU A 90 -16.90 6.61 -0.43
CA LEU A 90 -15.82 6.44 -1.38
C LEU A 90 -15.62 7.74 -2.16
N ILE A 91 -14.38 8.20 -2.26
CA ILE A 91 -13.98 9.31 -3.14
C ILE A 91 -13.08 8.76 -4.21
N LYS A 92 -13.49 8.93 -5.46
CA LYS A 92 -12.81 8.39 -6.63
C LYS A 92 -12.60 9.47 -7.68
N THR A 93 -11.41 9.54 -8.26
CA THR A 93 -11.11 10.42 -9.39
C THR A 93 -11.80 9.94 -10.67
N LYS A 94 -12.30 10.87 -11.49
CA LYS A 94 -13.00 10.52 -12.78
C LYS A 94 -12.04 10.09 -13.86
N THR A 95 -10.81 10.58 -13.81
CA THR A 95 -9.72 10.25 -14.71
C THR A 95 -8.47 9.96 -13.91
N GLU A 96 -7.36 9.60 -14.54
CA GLU A 96 -6.08 9.48 -13.86
C GLU A 96 -5.74 10.78 -13.14
N GLY A 97 -5.45 10.68 -11.84
CA GLY A 97 -5.21 11.82 -10.97
C GLY A 97 -4.89 11.41 -9.54
N PHE A 98 -4.84 12.39 -8.66
CA PHE A 98 -4.44 12.22 -7.27
C PHE A 98 -5.48 12.80 -6.32
N LEU A 99 -5.65 12.19 -5.17
CA LEU A 99 -6.37 12.73 -4.03
C LEU A 99 -5.36 13.30 -3.02
N CYS A 100 -5.71 14.40 -2.38
CA CYS A 100 -4.85 15.09 -1.41
C CYS A 100 -5.46 15.06 -0.01
N SER A 101 -4.65 14.69 0.97
CA SER A 101 -4.93 14.86 2.40
C SER A 101 -3.60 14.99 3.16
N LYS A 102 -3.60 15.50 4.40
CA LYS A 102 -2.36 15.67 5.19
C LYS A 102 -1.23 16.43 4.46
N LYS A 103 -1.56 17.28 3.48
CA LYS A 103 -0.61 17.99 2.59
C LYS A 103 0.22 17.07 1.68
N ALA A 104 -0.23 15.86 1.44
CA ALA A 104 0.37 14.92 0.50
C ALA A 104 -0.64 14.45 -0.56
N TRP A 105 -0.15 14.12 -1.74
CA TRP A 105 -0.92 13.55 -2.83
C TRP A 105 -0.82 12.04 -2.78
N TYR A 106 -1.92 11.35 -3.12
CA TYR A 106 -2.06 9.90 -3.06
C TYR A 106 -2.67 9.39 -4.36
N ARG A 107 -2.20 8.25 -4.84
CA ARG A 107 -2.84 7.46 -5.90
C ARG A 107 -4.02 6.69 -5.35
N GLY A 108 -4.89 6.20 -6.25
CA GLY A 108 -6.05 5.39 -5.87
C GLY A 108 -7.20 6.18 -5.27
N ASP A 109 -8.04 5.49 -4.53
CA ASP A 109 -9.27 6.01 -3.97
C ASP A 109 -9.12 6.33 -2.48
N PHE A 110 -9.98 7.24 -1.96
CA PHE A 110 -10.14 7.45 -0.53
C PHE A 110 -11.45 6.83 -0.04
N MET A 111 -11.37 6.08 1.05
CA MET A 111 -12.53 5.56 1.77
C MET A 111 -12.61 6.25 3.14
N LEU A 112 -13.77 6.77 3.48
CA LEU A 112 -14.03 7.42 4.76
C LEU A 112 -15.03 6.58 5.54
N TYR A 113 -14.69 6.27 6.79
CA TYR A 113 -15.54 5.51 7.70
C TYR A 113 -15.81 6.33 8.95
N ASN A 114 -17.08 6.48 9.34
CA ASN A 114 -17.49 7.08 10.59
C ASN A 114 -18.29 6.07 11.40
N TRP A 115 -17.58 5.15 12.05
CA TRP A 115 -18.20 4.11 12.85
C TRP A 115 -18.47 4.58 14.28
N GLY A 116 -19.73 4.49 14.71
CA GLY A 116 -20.15 4.81 16.07
C GLY A 116 -19.95 6.26 16.48
N GLY A 117 -19.81 7.20 15.53
CA GLY A 117 -19.69 8.63 15.82
C GLY A 117 -18.38 9.06 16.48
N SER A 118 -17.38 8.17 16.54
CA SER A 118 -16.07 8.47 17.14
C SER A 118 -15.19 9.43 16.29
N GLY A 119 -15.61 9.70 15.07
CA GLY A 119 -14.91 10.50 14.08
C GLY A 119 -14.59 9.70 12.80
N ILE A 120 -14.12 10.41 11.79
CA ILE A 120 -13.85 9.84 10.47
C ILE A 120 -12.47 9.19 10.44
N THR A 121 -12.42 7.94 9.98
CA THR A 121 -11.18 7.26 9.59
C THR A 121 -11.02 7.38 8.09
N LEU A 122 -9.88 7.92 7.65
CA LEU A 122 -9.48 8.04 6.24
C LEU A 122 -8.57 6.87 5.87
N VAL A 123 -8.96 6.15 4.84
CA VAL A 123 -8.21 5.01 4.28
C VAL A 123 -7.91 5.29 2.81
N ASN A 124 -6.68 5.08 2.39
CA ASN A 124 -6.27 5.09 0.99
C ASN A 124 -6.35 3.65 0.44
N ASN A 125 -7.11 3.46 -0.62
CA ASN A 125 -7.33 2.18 -1.28
C ASN A 125 -6.72 2.20 -2.67
N LEU A 126 -5.66 1.40 -2.90
CA LEU A 126 -4.90 1.44 -4.14
C LEU A 126 -4.23 0.08 -4.45
N PRO A 127 -3.80 -0.15 -5.72
CA PRO A 127 -3.00 -1.33 -6.05
C PRO A 127 -1.70 -1.41 -5.25
N LEU A 128 -1.27 -2.63 -4.90
CA LEU A 128 -0.07 -2.88 -4.09
C LEU A 128 1.20 -2.24 -4.68
N GLU A 129 1.40 -2.35 -5.98
CA GLU A 129 2.60 -1.79 -6.62
C GLU A 129 2.60 -0.25 -6.57
N GLU A 130 1.45 0.40 -6.67
CA GLU A 130 1.32 1.86 -6.52
C GLU A 130 1.57 2.29 -5.06
N TYR A 131 1.16 1.48 -4.09
CA TYR A 131 1.51 1.69 -2.68
C TYR A 131 3.03 1.66 -2.46
N LEU A 132 3.71 0.66 -3.01
CA LEU A 132 5.16 0.49 -2.85
C LEU A 132 5.98 1.63 -3.44
N LYS A 133 5.50 2.31 -4.49
CA LYS A 133 6.15 3.52 -5.04
C LYS A 133 6.26 4.64 -4.02
N GLY A 134 5.30 4.73 -3.09
CA GLY A 134 5.32 5.69 -1.98
C GLY A 134 6.00 5.17 -0.70
N VAL A 135 6.17 3.85 -0.55
CA VAL A 135 6.84 3.22 0.61
C VAL A 135 8.36 3.24 0.44
N VAL A 136 8.88 2.70 -0.66
CA VAL A 136 10.33 2.53 -0.83
C VAL A 136 11.11 3.84 -0.65
N PRO A 137 10.70 4.99 -1.23
CA PRO A 137 11.40 6.25 -1.01
C PRO A 137 11.19 6.85 0.40
N SER A 138 10.16 6.41 1.12
CA SER A 138 9.92 6.82 2.51
C SER A 138 10.75 6.01 3.52
N GLU A 139 11.19 4.82 3.13
CA GLU A 139 11.98 3.89 3.94
C GLU A 139 13.48 4.01 3.66
N MET A 140 13.89 4.17 2.40
CA MET A 140 15.29 4.25 1.99
C MET A 140 15.58 5.52 1.18
N PRO A 141 16.74 6.16 1.35
CA PRO A 141 17.18 7.26 0.49
C PRO A 141 17.23 6.83 -0.98
N SER A 142 16.55 7.57 -1.85
CA SER A 142 16.42 7.25 -3.29
C SER A 142 17.75 7.28 -4.08
N LYS A 143 18.81 7.81 -3.47
CA LYS A 143 20.18 7.84 -4.03
C LYS A 143 21.02 6.61 -3.67
N TRP A 144 20.47 5.68 -2.87
CA TRP A 144 21.18 4.45 -2.52
C TRP A 144 21.28 3.51 -3.72
N ASN A 145 22.14 2.48 -3.58
CA ASN A 145 22.38 1.53 -4.65
C ASN A 145 21.08 0.85 -5.11
N THR A 146 20.90 0.71 -6.42
CA THR A 146 19.70 0.14 -7.03
C THR A 146 19.36 -1.25 -6.50
N GLU A 147 20.36 -2.09 -6.23
CA GLU A 147 20.13 -3.44 -5.70
C GLU A 147 19.61 -3.42 -4.26
N ALA A 148 20.02 -2.44 -3.45
CA ALA A 148 19.45 -2.23 -2.13
C ALA A 148 17.99 -1.75 -2.22
N LEU A 149 17.67 -0.85 -3.14
CA LEU A 149 16.30 -0.39 -3.38
C LEU A 149 15.40 -1.53 -3.90
N ARG A 150 15.91 -2.41 -4.76
CA ARG A 150 15.22 -3.63 -5.21
C ARG A 150 14.97 -4.61 -4.05
N ALA A 151 15.97 -4.85 -3.21
CA ALA A 151 15.82 -5.68 -2.01
C ALA A 151 14.76 -5.11 -1.06
N GLN A 152 14.76 -3.79 -0.85
CA GLN A 152 13.74 -3.11 -0.05
C GLN A 152 12.35 -3.25 -0.67
N ALA A 153 12.20 -3.12 -1.98
CA ALA A 153 10.90 -3.26 -2.66
C ALA A 153 10.32 -4.68 -2.48
N ILE A 154 11.16 -5.72 -2.62
CA ILE A 154 10.74 -7.12 -2.39
C ILE A 154 10.38 -7.36 -0.92
N ALA A 155 11.20 -6.88 0.01
CA ALA A 155 10.92 -7.01 1.44
C ALA A 155 9.64 -6.25 1.83
N ALA A 156 9.47 -5.00 1.39
CA ALA A 156 8.28 -4.21 1.68
C ALA A 156 7.00 -4.83 1.12
N ARG A 157 7.07 -5.42 -0.09
CA ARG A 157 5.95 -6.14 -0.70
C ARG A 157 5.55 -7.36 0.11
N SER A 158 6.51 -8.19 0.50
CA SER A 158 6.28 -9.37 1.31
C SER A 158 5.68 -9.00 2.67
N TYR A 159 6.21 -7.98 3.33
CA TYR A 159 5.68 -7.49 4.60
C TYR A 159 4.22 -7.01 4.45
N ALA A 160 3.92 -6.22 3.42
CA ALA A 160 2.58 -5.68 3.20
C ALA A 160 1.55 -6.79 2.97
N VAL A 161 1.86 -7.77 2.12
CA VAL A 161 0.99 -8.93 1.84
C VAL A 161 0.80 -9.78 3.09
N ALA A 162 1.87 -10.11 3.80
CA ALA A 162 1.80 -10.91 5.01
C ALA A 162 0.97 -10.22 6.13
N THR A 163 1.15 -8.90 6.31
CA THR A 163 0.40 -8.12 7.31
C THR A 163 -1.09 -8.05 6.98
N ARG A 164 -1.44 -7.83 5.70
CA ARG A 164 -2.82 -7.88 5.22
C ARG A 164 -3.44 -9.26 5.47
N ASN A 165 -2.75 -10.32 5.08
CA ASN A 165 -3.24 -11.70 5.25
C ASN A 165 -3.43 -12.08 6.73
N ALA A 166 -2.59 -11.55 7.62
CA ALA A 166 -2.74 -11.71 9.07
C ALA A 166 -3.92 -10.92 9.66
N GLY A 167 -4.52 -9.99 8.90
CA GLY A 167 -5.66 -9.20 9.34
C GLY A 167 -5.38 -8.28 10.52
N LYS A 168 -4.13 -7.81 10.70
CA LYS A 168 -3.67 -7.02 11.86
C LYS A 168 -4.59 -5.83 12.19
N HIS A 169 -5.16 -5.19 11.18
CA HIS A 169 -6.02 -4.02 11.34
C HIS A 169 -7.42 -4.21 10.73
N ALA A 170 -7.83 -5.43 10.42
CA ALA A 170 -9.09 -5.74 9.74
C ALA A 170 -10.33 -5.15 10.46
N SER A 171 -10.35 -5.18 11.80
CA SER A 171 -11.43 -4.60 12.60
C SER A 171 -11.55 -3.07 12.47
N LYS A 172 -10.51 -2.40 11.95
CA LYS A 172 -10.48 -0.96 11.71
C LYS A 172 -10.74 -0.58 10.24
N GLY A 173 -10.94 -1.59 9.35
CA GLY A 173 -11.26 -1.39 7.94
C GLY A 173 -10.08 -1.10 7.03
N PHE A 174 -8.85 -1.35 7.46
CA PHE A 174 -7.64 -1.21 6.66
C PHE A 174 -6.63 -2.31 6.94
N ASP A 175 -5.55 -2.40 6.16
CA ASP A 175 -4.56 -3.47 6.22
C ASP A 175 -3.28 -3.03 6.95
N LEU A 176 -2.79 -1.82 6.67
CA LEU A 176 -1.58 -1.23 7.26
C LEU A 176 -1.80 0.23 7.65
N LEU A 177 -0.90 0.73 8.51
CA LEU A 177 -0.75 2.16 8.83
C LEU A 177 0.32 2.80 7.94
N ASP A 178 0.18 4.10 7.67
CA ASP A 178 1.13 4.93 6.91
C ASP A 178 2.38 5.35 7.70
N THR A 179 2.64 4.74 8.84
CA THR A 179 3.71 5.09 9.78
C THR A 179 4.65 3.91 10.04
N THR A 180 5.74 4.15 10.74
CA THR A 180 6.72 3.12 11.17
C THR A 180 6.13 2.03 12.08
N ALA A 181 4.87 2.13 12.49
CA ALA A 181 4.16 1.02 13.15
C ALA A 181 3.89 -0.16 12.20
N ASP A 182 3.84 0.12 10.90
CA ASP A 182 3.85 -0.87 9.81
C ASP A 182 4.91 -0.47 8.78
N GLN A 183 4.63 0.47 7.86
CA GLN A 183 5.58 0.95 6.86
C GLN A 183 5.39 2.46 6.64
N ALA A 184 6.47 3.22 6.61
CA ALA A 184 6.40 4.63 6.25
C ALA A 184 5.87 4.78 4.81
N TYR A 185 4.79 5.54 4.64
CA TYR A 185 4.14 5.76 3.35
C TYR A 185 3.85 7.24 3.12
N GLY A 186 4.56 7.83 2.17
CA GLY A 186 4.45 9.26 1.85
C GLY A 186 3.50 9.57 0.68
N GLY A 187 2.76 8.57 0.18
CA GLY A 187 1.91 8.73 -1.01
C GLY A 187 2.70 9.03 -2.27
N ALA A 188 2.00 9.52 -3.30
CA ALA A 188 2.61 9.93 -4.57
C ALA A 188 3.59 11.11 -4.40
N SER A 189 3.42 11.93 -3.38
CA SER A 189 4.33 13.04 -3.06
C SER A 189 5.75 12.58 -2.72
N ALA A 190 5.93 11.36 -2.26
CA ALA A 190 7.23 10.80 -1.92
C ALA A 190 7.94 10.12 -3.11
N GLU A 191 7.22 9.77 -4.17
CA GLU A 191 7.74 8.99 -5.31
C GLU A 191 9.01 9.59 -5.92
N LYS A 192 9.96 8.72 -6.26
CA LYS A 192 11.20 9.06 -6.97
C LYS A 192 11.43 8.06 -8.10
N GLU A 193 11.93 8.52 -9.21
CA GLU A 193 12.17 7.70 -10.40
C GLU A 193 13.00 6.43 -10.09
N THR A 194 14.10 6.58 -9.34
CA THR A 194 14.97 5.45 -8.98
C THR A 194 14.27 4.38 -8.15
N THR A 195 13.48 4.79 -7.15
CA THR A 195 12.72 3.86 -6.29
C THR A 195 11.51 3.28 -7.01
N THR A 196 10.83 4.06 -7.85
CA THR A 196 9.75 3.59 -8.73
C THR A 196 10.26 2.49 -9.65
N LYS A 197 11.41 2.71 -10.30
CA LYS A 197 12.04 1.69 -11.14
C LYS A 197 12.40 0.43 -10.35
N ALA A 198 12.90 0.54 -9.12
CA ALA A 198 13.20 -0.62 -8.28
C ALA A 198 11.95 -1.44 -7.94
N VAL A 199 10.81 -0.79 -7.70
CA VAL A 199 9.51 -1.45 -7.51
C VAL A 199 9.07 -2.18 -8.78
N GLU A 200 9.14 -1.52 -9.93
CA GLU A 200 8.75 -2.07 -11.24
C GLU A 200 9.63 -3.25 -11.66
N ASP A 201 10.95 -3.15 -11.50
CA ASP A 201 11.91 -4.20 -11.83
C ASP A 201 11.69 -5.48 -10.97
N THR A 202 11.07 -5.36 -9.81
CA THR A 202 10.80 -6.45 -8.88
C THR A 202 9.32 -6.76 -8.73
N LYS A 203 8.48 -6.31 -9.65
CA LYS A 203 7.02 -6.43 -9.60
C LYS A 203 6.55 -7.85 -9.29
N GLY A 204 5.74 -7.97 -8.24
CA GLY A 204 5.12 -9.22 -7.80
C GLY A 204 6.06 -10.16 -7.02
N ILE A 205 7.37 -9.90 -6.93
CA ILE A 205 8.31 -10.80 -6.24
C ILE A 205 8.16 -10.67 -4.73
N VAL A 206 7.97 -11.82 -4.06
CA VAL A 206 7.83 -11.95 -2.60
C VAL A 206 8.66 -13.12 -2.05
N LEU A 207 8.88 -13.14 -0.74
CA LEU A 207 9.47 -14.26 -0.01
C LEU A 207 8.36 -15.13 0.59
N VAL A 208 8.45 -16.45 0.41
CA VAL A 208 7.43 -17.41 0.83
C VAL A 208 8.03 -18.63 1.52
N GLN A 209 7.24 -19.23 2.41
CA GLN A 209 7.44 -20.61 2.90
C GLN A 209 6.19 -21.43 2.60
N GLU A 210 6.35 -22.74 2.29
CA GLU A 210 5.23 -23.62 1.91
C GLU A 210 4.13 -23.66 2.98
N GLU A 211 4.52 -23.71 4.24
CA GLU A 211 3.57 -23.81 5.36
C GLU A 211 3.02 -22.48 5.84
N ARG A 212 3.65 -21.35 5.50
CA ARG A 212 3.31 -20.01 6.02
C ARG A 212 2.82 -19.04 4.96
N GLY A 213 2.96 -19.38 3.67
CA GLY A 213 2.69 -18.45 2.59
C GLY A 213 3.71 -17.31 2.55
N VAL A 214 3.24 -16.09 2.25
CA VAL A 214 4.10 -14.90 2.18
C VAL A 214 4.62 -14.52 3.57
N LEU A 215 5.94 -14.27 3.67
CA LEU A 215 6.62 -13.98 4.94
C LEU A 215 6.56 -12.51 5.33
N PRO A 216 6.36 -12.17 6.62
CA PRO A 216 6.48 -10.81 7.14
C PRO A 216 7.96 -10.41 7.27
N THR A 217 8.55 -10.02 6.16
CA THR A 217 9.96 -9.66 6.04
C THR A 217 10.25 -8.33 6.73
N TYR A 218 10.55 -8.37 8.02
CA TYR A 218 10.89 -7.20 8.83
C TYR A 218 12.20 -6.57 8.37
N TYR A 219 12.28 -5.25 8.43
CA TYR A 219 13.49 -4.47 8.14
C TYR A 219 13.58 -3.24 9.05
N HIS A 220 14.75 -2.66 9.14
CA HIS A 220 15.03 -1.53 10.01
C HIS A 220 16.21 -0.72 9.46
N ALA A 221 16.39 0.52 9.92
CA ALA A 221 17.41 1.40 9.38
C ALA A 221 18.83 0.82 9.57
N SER A 222 19.22 0.49 10.80
CA SER A 222 20.53 -0.10 11.08
C SER A 222 20.53 -0.91 12.39
N SER A 223 21.29 -2.01 12.40
CA SER A 223 21.42 -2.92 13.57
C SER A 223 22.50 -2.48 14.55
N GLY A 224 23.46 -1.66 14.09
CA GLY A 224 24.66 -1.35 14.85
C GLY A 224 25.66 -2.51 14.90
N GLY A 225 25.75 -3.30 13.80
CA GLY A 225 26.75 -4.36 13.61
C GLY A 225 26.18 -5.80 13.58
N GLN A 226 25.06 -6.08 14.26
CA GLN A 226 24.48 -7.42 14.32
C GLN A 226 22.95 -7.37 14.33
N THR A 227 22.29 -8.14 13.44
CA THR A 227 20.84 -8.28 13.46
C THR A 227 20.37 -9.17 14.61
N LYS A 228 19.08 -9.11 14.94
CA LYS A 228 18.46 -9.87 16.04
C LYS A 228 17.32 -10.75 15.50
N VAL A 229 16.90 -11.69 16.31
CA VAL A 229 15.62 -12.40 16.18
C VAL A 229 14.73 -11.99 17.35
N TRP A 230 13.42 -11.82 17.11
CA TRP A 230 12.46 -11.57 18.18
C TRP A 230 12.14 -12.84 18.96
N ASP A 231 12.05 -13.95 18.23
CA ASP A 231 11.66 -15.24 18.75
C ASP A 231 12.59 -16.31 18.16
N SER A 232 13.12 -17.17 19.03
CA SER A 232 13.93 -18.33 18.66
C SER A 232 13.16 -19.34 17.79
N GLY A 233 11.82 -19.27 17.78
CA GLY A 233 10.96 -20.10 16.93
C GLY A 233 10.77 -19.60 15.50
N SER A 234 11.30 -18.44 15.13
CA SER A 234 11.19 -17.96 13.75
C SER A 234 12.08 -18.79 12.81
N SER A 235 11.48 -19.45 11.84
CA SER A 235 12.21 -20.28 10.87
C SER A 235 12.97 -19.44 9.83
N PHE A 236 12.53 -18.22 9.52
CA PHE A 236 13.09 -17.38 8.44
C PHE A 236 13.94 -16.21 8.93
N LEU A 237 13.86 -15.84 10.22
CA LEU A 237 14.70 -14.82 10.83
C LEU A 237 15.94 -15.46 11.46
N HIS A 238 17.10 -14.84 11.27
CA HIS A 238 18.32 -15.22 11.93
C HIS A 238 19.17 -13.99 12.26
N SER A 239 20.13 -14.16 13.16
CA SER A 239 21.07 -13.10 13.52
C SER A 239 22.30 -13.21 12.62
N VAL A 240 22.64 -12.13 11.91
CA VAL A 240 23.82 -12.03 11.06
C VAL A 240 24.56 -10.73 11.30
N PRO A 241 25.88 -10.64 11.02
CA PRO A 241 26.58 -9.37 10.93
C PRO A 241 25.87 -8.49 9.91
N SER A 242 25.52 -7.25 10.31
CA SER A 242 24.59 -6.45 9.49
C SER A 242 25.25 -5.64 8.36
N ALA A 243 26.57 -5.64 8.31
CA ALA A 243 27.35 -4.82 7.34
C ALA A 243 27.03 -3.31 7.38
N ASP A 244 26.53 -2.79 8.51
CA ASP A 244 26.13 -1.38 8.68
C ASP A 244 27.31 -0.41 8.69
N GLY A 245 28.55 -0.91 8.76
CA GLY A 245 29.74 -0.09 9.01
C GLY A 245 29.70 0.53 10.42
N ASN A 246 29.99 1.82 10.51
CA ASN A 246 30.01 2.56 11.78
C ASN A 246 28.65 3.23 12.12
N VAL A 247 27.55 2.81 11.48
CA VAL A 247 26.22 3.41 11.71
C VAL A 247 25.66 2.91 13.05
N LYS A 248 25.27 3.84 13.91
CA LYS A 248 24.63 3.51 15.20
C LYS A 248 23.30 2.81 14.95
N LYS A 249 22.94 1.92 15.89
CA LYS A 249 21.66 1.21 15.85
C LYS A 249 20.49 2.20 15.76
N ASN A 250 19.60 1.95 14.78
CA ASN A 250 18.33 2.66 14.59
C ASN A 250 17.25 1.67 14.15
N GLY A 251 16.21 1.54 14.96
CA GLY A 251 15.14 0.57 14.78
C GLY A 251 15.31 -0.70 15.64
N HIS A 252 14.44 -1.68 15.40
CA HIS A 252 14.32 -2.89 16.22
C HIS A 252 15.48 -3.89 16.05
N GLY A 253 16.16 -3.87 14.92
CA GLY A 253 17.32 -4.73 14.66
C GLY A 253 16.99 -6.11 14.09
N VAL A 254 15.74 -6.41 13.72
CA VAL A 254 15.30 -7.72 13.23
C VAL A 254 15.15 -7.71 11.70
N GLY A 255 15.59 -8.79 11.04
CA GLY A 255 15.55 -8.94 9.59
C GLY A 255 16.56 -8.05 8.87
N MET A 256 16.21 -7.46 7.75
CA MET A 256 17.15 -6.72 6.89
C MET A 256 17.52 -5.35 7.49
N SER A 257 18.83 -5.10 7.63
CA SER A 257 19.36 -3.75 7.85
C SER A 257 19.39 -3.00 6.53
N GLN A 258 18.76 -1.82 6.47
CA GLN A 258 18.74 -0.98 5.27
C GLN A 258 20.13 -0.45 4.94
N HIS A 259 20.90 0.04 5.92
CA HIS A 259 22.29 0.43 5.74
C HIS A 259 23.16 -0.77 5.34
N GLY A 260 22.97 -1.92 5.96
CA GLY A 260 23.66 -3.16 5.60
C GLY A 260 23.38 -3.58 4.16
N ALA A 261 22.13 -3.55 3.73
CA ALA A 261 21.73 -3.84 2.36
C ALA A 261 22.42 -2.91 1.34
N ASN A 262 22.48 -1.59 1.65
CA ASN A 262 23.16 -0.63 0.78
C ASN A 262 24.68 -0.86 0.71
N ASN A 263 25.33 -1.21 1.83
CA ASN A 263 26.76 -1.51 1.85
C ASN A 263 27.09 -2.81 1.09
N LEU A 264 26.27 -3.87 1.23
CA LEU A 264 26.43 -5.11 0.46
C LEU A 264 26.22 -4.86 -1.05
N ALA A 265 25.20 -4.07 -1.41
CA ALA A 265 24.98 -3.66 -2.80
C ALA A 265 26.16 -2.89 -3.39
N SER A 266 26.81 -2.02 -2.59
CA SER A 266 28.01 -1.29 -2.99
C SER A 266 29.22 -2.18 -3.17
N GLN A 267 29.22 -3.40 -2.61
CA GLN A 267 30.21 -4.45 -2.80
C GLN A 267 29.88 -5.38 -3.99
N GLY A 268 28.84 -5.06 -4.77
CA GLY A 268 28.43 -5.81 -5.97
C GLY A 268 27.38 -6.91 -5.72
N TRP A 269 26.77 -6.97 -4.54
CA TRP A 269 25.70 -7.92 -4.27
C TRP A 269 24.40 -7.46 -4.94
N ASN A 270 23.70 -8.41 -5.57
CA ASN A 270 22.36 -8.15 -6.09
C ASN A 270 21.28 -8.30 -5.01
N ALA A 271 20.06 -7.85 -5.31
CA ALA A 271 18.93 -7.87 -4.39
C ALA A 271 18.63 -9.25 -3.81
N TYR A 272 18.72 -10.30 -4.61
CA TYR A 272 18.48 -11.68 -4.20
C TYR A 272 19.54 -12.19 -3.21
N GLN A 273 20.81 -11.87 -3.45
CA GLN A 273 21.89 -12.20 -2.53
C GLN A 273 21.73 -11.47 -1.20
N ILE A 274 21.35 -10.19 -1.22
CA ILE A 274 21.09 -9.38 -0.03
C ILE A 274 19.95 -10.01 0.79
N LEU A 275 18.84 -10.35 0.16
CA LEU A 275 17.70 -10.97 0.85
C LEU A 275 18.06 -12.35 1.43
N ASN A 276 18.80 -13.19 0.69
CA ASN A 276 19.29 -14.48 1.19
C ASN A 276 20.29 -14.34 2.35
N TYR A 277 20.95 -13.19 2.49
CA TYR A 277 21.83 -12.92 3.60
C TYR A 277 21.05 -12.61 4.89
N PHE A 278 20.01 -11.78 4.79
CA PHE A 278 19.26 -11.32 5.97
C PHE A 278 18.10 -12.26 6.38
N TYR A 279 17.61 -13.09 5.47
CA TYR A 279 16.55 -14.07 5.72
C TYR A 279 17.02 -15.46 5.29
N LYS A 280 16.41 -16.51 5.88
CA LYS A 280 16.73 -17.92 5.56
C LYS A 280 15.45 -18.74 5.37
N ASP A 281 15.61 -19.95 4.90
CA ASP A 281 14.54 -20.95 4.80
C ASP A 281 13.29 -20.42 4.07
N PHE A 282 13.48 -19.77 2.93
CA PHE A 282 12.42 -19.22 2.09
C PHE A 282 12.68 -19.50 0.60
N LYS A 283 11.65 -19.31 -0.21
CA LYS A 283 11.73 -19.29 -1.68
C LYS A 283 11.26 -17.92 -2.19
N PHE A 284 11.79 -17.48 -3.33
CA PHE A 284 11.19 -16.37 -4.08
C PHE A 284 10.00 -16.91 -4.87
N ALA A 285 8.87 -16.22 -4.79
CA ALA A 285 7.69 -16.48 -5.58
C ALA A 285 7.23 -15.20 -6.27
N LYS A 286 6.38 -15.34 -7.28
CA LYS A 286 5.75 -14.20 -7.95
C LYS A 286 4.25 -14.29 -7.70
N LEU A 287 3.71 -13.24 -7.09
CA LEU A 287 2.28 -13.09 -6.90
C LEU A 287 1.56 -13.03 -8.25
N SER A 288 0.42 -13.66 -8.38
CA SER A 288 -0.55 -13.44 -9.44
C SER A 288 -1.16 -12.04 -9.32
N GLU A 289 -1.97 -11.63 -10.29
CA GLU A 289 -2.71 -10.36 -10.22
C GLU A 289 -3.71 -10.33 -9.05
N ASN A 290 -4.14 -11.49 -8.56
CA ASN A 290 -5.04 -11.66 -7.41
C ASN A 290 -4.27 -11.97 -6.10
N TRP A 291 -2.94 -11.82 -6.09
CA TRP A 291 -2.05 -12.09 -4.96
C TRP A 291 -1.98 -13.56 -4.52
N ASP A 292 -2.43 -14.48 -5.35
CA ASP A 292 -2.20 -15.91 -5.17
C ASP A 292 -0.76 -16.26 -5.55
N ILE A 293 -0.19 -17.28 -4.90
CA ILE A 293 1.19 -17.75 -5.12
C ILE A 293 1.19 -18.91 -6.11
#